data_e4f7137e3b42a0c91c488d28e9eba8cd
#
_entry.id   e4f7137e3b42a0c91c488d28e9eba8cd
#
_cell.length_a   1.000
_cell.length_b   1.000
_cell.length_c   1.000
_cell.angle_alpha   90.00
_cell.angle_beta   90.00
_cell.angle_gamma   90.00
#
_symmetry.space_group_name_H-M   'P 1'
#
loop_
_entity.id
_entity.type
_entity.pdbx_description
1 polymer ?
#
loop_
_entity_poly.entity_id
_entity_poly.type
_entity_poly.pdbx_seq_one_letter_code
_entity_poly.pdbx_strand_id
1 'polypeptide(L)'
;MQTVEQVLTAATDSVTLINDINSGTHDVGNKTQEEINDMVQRNVEHLELILAYTEPDVVGDSSDKSSYTDAIATGNTYIEENS
;
A
#
# COMPACT_ATOMS: atom_id res chain seq x y z
N MET A 1 -13.67 -14.46 8.44
CA MET A 1 -12.37 -14.06 9.01
C MET A 1 -11.27 -14.33 7.98
N GLN A 2 -10.41 -13.36 7.75
CA GLN A 2 -9.31 -13.54 6.80
C GLN A 2 -8.20 -14.37 7.42
N THR A 3 -7.55 -15.20 6.60
CA THR A 3 -6.38 -15.95 7.04
C THR A 3 -5.15 -15.03 7.00
N VAL A 4 -4.07 -15.45 7.68
CA VAL A 4 -2.79 -14.73 7.62
C VAL A 4 -2.34 -14.58 6.16
N GLU A 5 -2.44 -15.65 5.38
CA GLU A 5 -2.05 -15.62 3.98
C GLU A 5 -2.86 -14.60 3.18
N GLN A 6 -4.16 -14.50 3.42
CA GLN A 6 -5.00 -13.51 2.73
C GLN A 6 -4.61 -12.09 3.08
N VAL A 7 -4.31 -11.82 4.35
CA VAL A 7 -3.88 -10.50 4.80
C VAL A 7 -2.54 -10.13 4.15
N LEU A 8 -1.59 -11.06 4.14
CA LEU A 8 -0.26 -10.82 3.55
C LEU A 8 -0.35 -10.61 2.04
N THR A 9 -1.21 -11.37 1.37
CA THR A 9 -1.42 -11.20 -0.08
C THR A 9 -2.01 -9.83 -0.39
N ALA A 10 -3.02 -9.41 0.37
CA ALA A 10 -3.63 -8.09 0.17
C ALA A 10 -2.64 -6.97 0.45
N ALA A 11 -1.80 -7.12 1.48
CA ALA A 11 -0.78 -6.12 1.80
C ALA A 11 0.26 -6.04 0.68
N THR A 12 0.71 -7.17 0.17
CA THR A 12 1.67 -7.22 -0.94
C THR A 12 1.10 -6.56 -2.19
N ASP A 13 -0.18 -6.79 -2.48
CA ASP A 13 -0.85 -6.15 -3.61
C ASP A 13 -0.88 -4.63 -3.46
N SER A 14 -1.12 -4.13 -2.25
CA SER A 14 -1.10 -2.69 -1.97
C SER A 14 0.31 -2.11 -2.13
N VAL A 15 1.34 -2.81 -1.65
CA VAL A 15 2.73 -2.39 -1.82
C VAL A 15 3.08 -2.29 -3.31
N THR A 16 2.74 -3.32 -4.07
CA THR A 16 2.99 -3.37 -5.51
C THR A 16 2.29 -2.23 -6.23
N LEU A 17 1.02 -2.00 -5.92
CA LEU A 17 0.24 -0.94 -6.55
C LEU A 17 0.86 0.43 -6.30
N ILE A 18 1.22 0.73 -5.06
CA ILE A 18 1.82 2.02 -4.70
C ILE A 18 3.14 2.21 -5.45
N ASN A 19 4.00 1.19 -5.45
CA ASN A 19 5.30 1.27 -6.09
C ASN A 19 5.17 1.41 -7.61
N ASP A 20 4.23 0.70 -8.23
CA ASP A 20 4.02 0.76 -9.67
C ASP A 20 3.47 2.13 -10.09
N ILE A 21 2.57 2.71 -9.31
CA ILE A 21 2.06 4.06 -9.59
C ILE A 21 3.20 5.07 -9.48
N ASN A 22 4.01 4.95 -8.43
CA ASN A 22 5.14 5.88 -8.22
C ASN A 22 6.17 5.80 -9.34
N SER A 23 6.41 4.60 -9.88
CA SER A 23 7.38 4.41 -10.96
C SER A 23 6.79 4.65 -12.36
N GLY A 24 5.47 4.85 -12.45
CA GLY A 24 4.80 5.07 -13.72
C GLY A 24 4.54 3.81 -14.54
N THR A 25 4.65 2.63 -13.91
CA THR A 25 4.44 1.35 -14.60
C THR A 25 3.02 0.81 -14.47
N HIS A 26 2.21 1.38 -13.58
CA HIS A 26 0.83 0.95 -13.41
C HIS A 26 -0.09 1.64 -14.43
N ASP A 27 -0.92 0.85 -15.09
CA ASP A 27 -1.90 1.40 -16.04
C ASP A 27 -3.08 1.97 -15.24
N VAL A 28 -3.19 3.28 -15.22
CA VAL A 28 -4.28 3.97 -14.53
C VAL A 28 -5.44 4.34 -15.46
N GLY A 29 -5.34 4.00 -16.75
CA GLY A 29 -6.38 4.27 -17.72
C GLY A 29 -6.68 5.75 -17.85
N ASN A 30 -7.96 6.11 -17.77
CA ASN A 30 -8.42 7.50 -17.92
C ASN A 30 -8.64 8.20 -16.59
N LYS A 31 -8.07 7.70 -15.50
CA LYS A 31 -8.23 8.33 -14.19
C LYS A 31 -7.57 9.69 -14.14
N THR A 32 -8.21 10.63 -13.43
CA THR A 32 -7.60 11.93 -13.15
C THR A 32 -6.52 11.77 -12.08
N GLN A 33 -5.66 12.75 -11.94
CA GLN A 33 -4.64 12.73 -10.90
C GLN A 33 -5.27 12.66 -9.51
N GLU A 34 -6.41 13.32 -9.31
CA GLU A 34 -7.14 13.25 -8.04
C GLU A 34 -7.62 11.83 -7.74
N GLU A 35 -8.12 11.13 -8.75
CA GLU A 35 -8.56 9.74 -8.60
C GLU A 35 -7.39 8.80 -8.31
N ILE A 36 -6.25 9.05 -8.95
CA ILE A 36 -5.04 8.26 -8.72
C ILE A 36 -4.54 8.49 -7.29
N ASN A 37 -4.50 9.75 -6.84
CA ASN A 37 -4.08 10.08 -5.48
C ASN A 37 -5.00 9.42 -4.44
N ASP A 38 -6.31 9.41 -4.71
CA ASP A 38 -7.27 8.76 -3.82
C ASP A 38 -7.03 7.25 -3.74
N MET A 39 -6.73 6.62 -4.86
CA MET A 39 -6.41 5.19 -4.90
C MET A 39 -5.14 4.89 -4.10
N VAL A 40 -4.10 5.70 -4.25
CA VAL A 40 -2.87 5.55 -3.48
C VAL A 40 -3.16 5.74 -1.99
N GLN A 41 -3.95 6.75 -1.63
CA GLN A 41 -4.29 7.02 -0.24
C GLN A 41 -5.01 5.83 0.41
N ARG A 42 -5.93 5.21 -0.30
CA ARG A 42 -6.66 4.04 0.21
C ARG A 42 -5.74 2.86 0.47
N ASN A 43 -4.75 2.66 -0.41
CA ASN A 43 -3.78 1.59 -0.23
C ASN A 43 -2.81 1.90 0.91
N VAL A 44 -2.42 3.15 1.09
CA VAL A 44 -1.63 3.58 2.25
C VAL A 44 -2.39 3.31 3.55
N GLU A 45 -3.67 3.68 3.60
CA GLU A 45 -4.51 3.44 4.78
C GLU A 45 -4.66 1.96 5.08
N HIS A 46 -4.77 1.13 4.05
CA HIS A 46 -4.86 -0.32 4.20
C HIS A 46 -3.59 -0.86 4.86
N LEU A 47 -2.41 -0.41 4.42
CA LEU A 47 -1.15 -0.85 5.00
C LEU A 47 -0.99 -0.35 6.43
N GLU A 48 -1.41 0.89 6.71
CA GLU A 48 -1.38 1.43 8.07
C GLU A 48 -2.26 0.62 9.01
N LEU A 49 -3.44 0.21 8.52
CA LEU A 49 -4.35 -0.63 9.30
C LEU A 49 -3.74 -1.98 9.63
N ILE A 50 -3.07 -2.60 8.64
CA ILE A 50 -2.40 -3.88 8.84
C ILE A 50 -1.29 -3.74 9.87
N LEU A 51 -0.50 -2.69 9.81
CA LEU A 51 0.58 -2.44 10.76
C LEU A 51 0.07 -2.16 12.18
N ALA A 52 -1.18 -1.76 12.32
CA ALA A 52 -1.78 -1.52 13.63
C ALA A 52 -2.10 -2.82 14.37
N TYR A 53 -2.17 -3.96 13.70
CA TYR A 53 -2.36 -5.24 14.36
C TYR A 53 -1.11 -5.59 15.15
N THR A 54 -1.31 -6.15 16.33
CA THR A 54 -0.20 -6.51 17.21
C THR A 54 0.21 -7.97 17.12
N GLU A 55 -0.62 -8.79 16.51
CA GLU A 55 -0.36 -10.22 16.35
C GLU A 55 0.60 -10.45 15.17
N PRO A 56 1.80 -10.99 15.42
CA PRO A 56 2.78 -11.23 14.35
C PRO A 56 2.24 -12.11 13.22
N ASP A 57 1.37 -13.07 13.57
CA ASP A 57 0.80 -13.99 12.60
C ASP A 57 -0.13 -13.30 11.60
N VAL A 58 -0.58 -12.09 11.90
CA VAL A 58 -1.50 -11.35 11.03
C VAL A 58 -0.74 -10.40 10.10
N VAL A 59 0.37 -9.83 10.56
CA VAL A 59 1.08 -8.79 9.81
C VAL A 59 2.39 -9.28 9.18
N GLY A 60 2.79 -10.51 9.45
CA GLY A 60 4.02 -11.07 8.91
C GLY A 60 5.23 -10.76 9.77
N ASP A 61 6.43 -11.06 9.25
CA ASP A 61 7.68 -10.85 9.97
C ASP A 61 8.21 -9.42 9.77
N SER A 62 9.41 -9.16 10.29
CA SER A 62 10.03 -7.83 10.21
C SER A 62 10.27 -7.36 8.79
N SER A 63 10.58 -8.29 7.88
CA SER A 63 10.79 -7.94 6.48
C SER A 63 9.51 -7.47 5.81
N ASP A 64 8.41 -8.17 6.09
CA ASP A 64 7.10 -7.79 5.56
C ASP A 64 6.70 -6.40 6.07
N LYS A 65 6.87 -6.16 7.36
CA LYS A 65 6.54 -4.87 7.96
C LYS A 65 7.38 -3.73 7.40
N SER A 66 8.64 -3.99 7.11
CA SER A 66 9.54 -3.00 6.49
C SER A 66 9.04 -2.61 5.11
N SER A 67 8.61 -3.59 4.30
CA SER A 67 8.05 -3.33 2.98
C SER A 67 6.79 -2.46 3.07
N TYR A 68 5.93 -2.73 4.04
CA TYR A 68 4.70 -1.96 4.23
C TYR A 68 5.02 -0.53 4.64
N THR A 69 5.96 -0.33 5.56
CA THR A 69 6.36 1.00 6.01
C THR A 69 6.97 1.82 4.86
N ASP A 70 7.81 1.18 4.06
CA ASP A 70 8.44 1.82 2.91
C ASP A 70 7.39 2.22 1.86
N ALA A 71 6.41 1.35 1.59
CA ALA A 71 5.35 1.65 0.64
C ALA A 71 4.46 2.79 1.13
N ILE A 72 4.18 2.85 2.42
CA ILE A 72 3.40 3.95 3.01
C ILE A 72 4.13 5.28 2.78
N ALA A 73 5.43 5.32 3.03
CA ALA A 73 6.23 6.52 2.80
C ALA A 73 6.24 6.91 1.32
N THR A 74 6.40 5.92 0.43
CA THR A 74 6.37 6.15 -1.01
C THR A 74 5.03 6.72 -1.45
N GLY A 75 3.92 6.14 -0.97
CA GLY A 75 2.58 6.60 -1.31
C GLY A 75 2.31 8.02 -0.83
N ASN A 76 2.69 8.33 0.40
CA ASN A 76 2.50 9.65 0.96
C ASN A 76 3.30 10.70 0.18
N THR A 77 4.53 10.40 -0.18
CA THR A 77 5.38 11.28 -0.99
C THR A 77 4.78 11.49 -2.38
N TYR A 78 4.29 10.42 -3.00
CA TYR A 78 3.64 10.52 -4.31
C TYR A 78 2.45 11.47 -4.27
N ILE A 79 1.58 11.32 -3.28
CA ILE A 79 0.39 12.16 -3.14
C ILE A 79 0.81 13.62 -2.93
N GLU A 80 1.79 13.86 -2.08
CA GLU A 80 2.28 15.20 -1.78
C GLU A 80 2.85 15.87 -3.03
N GLU A 81 3.61 15.14 -3.83
CA GLU A 81 4.22 15.68 -5.06
C GLU A 81 3.22 15.88 -6.18
N ASN A 82 2.07 15.24 -6.13
CA ASN A 82 1.06 15.26 -7.19
C ASN A 82 -0.27 15.90 -6.77
N SER A 83 -0.27 16.58 -5.66
CA SER A 83 -1.49 17.25 -5.18
C SER A 83 -1.48 18.76 -5.43
#